data_c52d586241af74b71794cdcbd8af8879
#
_entry.id   c52d586241af74b71794cdcbd8af8879
#
_cell.length_a   1.000
_cell.length_b   1.000
_cell.length_c   1.000
_cell.angle_alpha   90.00
_cell.angle_beta   90.00
_cell.angle_gamma   90.00
#
_symmetry.space_group_name_H-M   'P 1'
#
loop_
_entity.id
_entity.type
_entity.pdbx_description
1 polymer ?
#
loop_
_entity_poly.entity_id
_entity_poly.type
_entity_poly.pdbx_seq_one_letter_code
_entity_poly.pdbx_strand_id
1 'polypeptide(L)'
;LENNNSGGVFHYNPLSHVLEPRAVFDEQFWLRLENHFCQKGFLIALTSIYWRESWKYGERAFRYCNHDIGHAMTCLSTSANLLGWKITYLNSLSTKDIENILGFQKTKWKEFEREEPELLLFVHKSDENLDRRYIPPDIIKSFESLHFKGEPNLLSKDHEDWYAIDEVSSETGKLVTEEETYHYKEHEYFDKEIPARSGEGIIRQRRSAQAYDGKTTITRNDFFAILDKTIPRVHSAPFDLELGDIAVHLLIFVHRVVGLDPGLYFLVRNEEDLVSIKQNXHPYFFWKEVHDAPHTLNLYLLQKGDFRKEATFASCQQXIAGDGAXSVGMIAKFKENVENNPFLYRRLFWETGMIGQVLYLEAEAHSVRGTGIGCFFDDIVHKLLGFDDNTYQSLYHFTIGGALEDTRITTLPPYHHLKEGNHNNE
;
A
#
# COMPACT_ATOMS: atom_id res chain seq x y z
N LEU A 1 -5.49 27.85 9.89
CA LEU A 1 -6.90 27.47 10.03
C LEU A 1 -7.55 27.90 11.34
N GLU A 2 -6.82 28.66 12.17
CA GLU A 2 -7.27 28.93 13.54
C GLU A 2 -8.32 30.06 13.68
N ASN A 3 -8.62 30.80 12.62
CA ASN A 3 -9.44 31.99 12.78
C ASN A 3 -10.64 32.15 11.85
N ASN A 4 -10.98 31.12 11.10
CA ASN A 4 -12.20 31.14 10.27
C ASN A 4 -13.03 29.90 10.57
N ASN A 5 -14.27 30.09 10.96
CA ASN A 5 -15.25 29.02 11.17
C ASN A 5 -15.67 28.39 9.84
N SER A 6 -14.74 28.16 8.95
CA SER A 6 -15.00 27.58 7.63
C SER A 6 -13.99 26.49 7.34
N GLY A 7 -14.46 25.46 6.66
CA GLY A 7 -13.61 24.38 6.16
C GLY A 7 -13.60 24.38 4.65
N GLY A 8 -13.14 23.28 4.07
CA GLY A 8 -13.11 23.21 2.62
C GLY A 8 -12.56 21.90 2.09
N VAL A 9 -12.52 21.85 0.76
CA VAL A 9 -11.86 20.80 0.01
C VAL A 9 -10.51 21.36 -0.45
N PHE A 10 -9.43 20.67 -0.11
CA PHE A 10 -8.06 21.11 -0.36
C PHE A 10 -7.32 20.06 -1.17
N HIS A 11 -6.42 20.50 -2.02
CA HIS A 11 -5.44 19.65 -2.68
C HIS A 11 -4.10 19.80 -1.95
N TYR A 12 -3.50 18.69 -1.55
CA TYR A 12 -2.16 18.73 -0.97
C TYR A 12 -1.12 18.75 -2.09
N ASN A 13 -0.32 19.79 -2.12
CA ASN A 13 0.77 19.96 -3.09
C ASN A 13 2.06 19.44 -2.45
N PRO A 14 2.57 18.27 -2.89
CA PRO A 14 3.75 17.69 -2.24
C PRO A 14 5.04 18.44 -2.57
N LEU A 15 5.10 19.15 -3.68
CA LEU A 15 6.31 19.91 -4.02
C LEU A 15 6.51 21.08 -3.07
N SER A 16 5.44 21.82 -2.80
CA SER A 16 5.50 23.01 -1.95
C SER A 16 5.14 22.74 -0.49
N HIS A 17 4.64 21.54 -0.20
CA HIS A 17 4.21 21.10 1.14
C HIS A 17 3.13 22.05 1.70
N VAL A 18 2.11 22.30 0.89
CA VAL A 18 1.01 23.21 1.24
C VAL A 18 -0.34 22.62 0.87
N LEU A 19 -1.40 23.13 1.48
CA LEU A 19 -2.77 22.82 1.12
C LEU A 19 -3.29 23.93 0.22
N GLU A 20 -3.84 23.56 -0.93
CA GLU A 20 -4.39 24.49 -1.93
C GLU A 20 -5.91 24.40 -1.87
N PRO A 21 -6.61 25.50 -1.51
CA PRO A 21 -8.07 25.43 -1.41
C PRO A 21 -8.71 25.28 -2.80
N ARG A 22 -9.64 24.30 -2.88
CA ARG A 22 -10.40 24.02 -4.10
C ARG A 22 -11.86 24.47 -3.95
N ALA A 23 -12.42 24.36 -2.75
CA ALA A 23 -13.78 24.79 -2.44
C ALA A 23 -13.84 25.11 -0.96
N VAL A 24 -14.71 26.05 -0.60
CA VAL A 24 -14.90 26.49 0.79
C VAL A 24 -16.34 26.21 1.20
N PHE A 25 -16.52 25.74 2.41
CA PHE A 25 -17.85 25.55 2.99
C PHE A 25 -17.85 26.08 4.43
N ASP A 26 -19.06 26.34 4.96
CA ASP A 26 -19.20 26.86 6.31
C ASP A 26 -19.22 25.74 7.35
N GLU A 27 -19.24 26.16 8.61
CA GLU A 27 -19.24 25.21 9.75
C GLU A 27 -20.50 24.33 9.72
N GLN A 28 -21.65 24.87 9.32
CA GLN A 28 -22.91 24.11 9.25
C GLN A 28 -22.79 22.89 8.34
N PHE A 29 -22.14 23.07 7.20
CA PHE A 29 -21.88 21.98 6.25
C PHE A 29 -21.08 20.86 6.93
N TRP A 30 -19.97 21.24 7.58
CA TRP A 30 -19.07 20.24 8.18
C TRP A 30 -19.73 19.53 9.37
N LEU A 31 -20.54 20.24 10.16
CA LEU A 31 -21.25 19.64 11.29
C LEU A 31 -22.16 18.49 10.87
N ARG A 32 -22.71 18.54 9.65
CA ARG A 32 -23.53 17.44 9.12
C ARG A 32 -22.71 16.16 9.02
N LEU A 33 -21.47 16.26 8.56
CA LEU A 33 -20.57 15.11 8.48
C LEU A 33 -20.15 14.61 9.87
N GLU A 34 -19.77 15.51 10.76
CA GLU A 34 -19.41 15.14 12.12
C GLU A 34 -20.57 14.47 12.84
N ASN A 35 -21.79 14.98 12.66
CA ASN A 35 -22.97 14.36 13.24
C ASN A 35 -23.23 12.97 12.65
N HIS A 36 -23.02 12.82 11.36
CA HIS A 36 -23.20 11.51 10.70
C HIS A 36 -22.22 10.48 11.26
N PHE A 37 -20.94 10.82 11.38
CA PHE A 37 -19.92 9.90 11.88
C PHE A 37 -19.90 9.81 13.40
N CYS A 38 -20.58 10.73 14.12
CA CYS A 38 -20.54 10.84 15.57
C CYS A 38 -19.11 11.01 16.09
N GLN A 39 -18.24 11.64 15.28
CA GLN A 39 -16.83 11.84 15.52
C GLN A 39 -16.38 13.14 14.88
N LYS A 40 -15.51 13.87 15.57
CA LYS A 40 -14.78 14.98 14.95
C LYS A 40 -13.62 14.42 14.14
N GLY A 41 -13.41 14.98 12.96
CA GLY A 41 -12.34 14.46 12.11
C GLY A 41 -12.28 15.15 10.76
N PHE A 42 -11.61 14.50 9.82
CA PHE A 42 -11.49 15.01 8.46
C PHE A 42 -11.33 13.87 7.48
N LEU A 43 -11.58 14.18 6.22
CA LEU A 43 -11.51 13.22 5.12
C LEU A 43 -10.17 13.35 4.41
N ILE A 44 -9.65 12.23 3.93
CA ILE A 44 -8.50 12.20 3.01
C ILE A 44 -8.89 11.36 1.80
N ALA A 45 -8.77 11.94 0.60
CA ALA A 45 -8.93 11.20 -0.65
C ALA A 45 -7.55 10.91 -1.23
N LEU A 46 -7.36 9.70 -1.74
CA LEU A 46 -6.18 9.36 -2.53
C LEU A 46 -6.60 9.22 -3.98
N THR A 47 -5.77 9.77 -4.86
CA THR A 47 -6.05 9.83 -6.30
C THR A 47 -4.80 9.42 -7.07
N SER A 48 -5.00 9.08 -8.35
CA SER A 48 -3.91 8.73 -9.27
C SER A 48 -4.01 9.54 -10.55
N ILE A 49 -2.87 9.94 -11.10
CA ILE A 49 -2.77 10.50 -12.45
C ILE A 49 -1.87 9.54 -13.22
N TYR A 50 -2.48 8.59 -13.95
CA TYR A 50 -1.75 7.45 -14.50
C TYR A 50 -0.66 7.87 -15.48
N TRP A 51 -0.88 8.93 -16.26
CA TRP A 51 0.15 9.40 -17.20
C TRP A 51 1.45 9.74 -16.50
N ARG A 52 1.41 10.24 -15.27
CA ARG A 52 2.60 10.65 -14.52
C ARG A 52 3.49 9.47 -14.13
N GLU A 53 3.02 8.25 -14.37
CA GLU A 53 3.82 7.03 -14.27
C GLU A 53 4.00 6.37 -15.65
N SER A 54 2.97 6.43 -16.51
CA SER A 54 2.98 5.68 -17.76
C SER A 54 3.96 6.24 -18.79
N TRP A 55 4.34 7.52 -18.70
CA TRP A 55 5.36 8.07 -19.57
C TRP A 55 6.67 7.26 -19.48
N LYS A 56 6.91 6.62 -18.36
CA LYS A 56 8.11 5.81 -18.10
C LYS A 56 7.83 4.31 -18.15
N TYR A 57 6.70 3.89 -17.59
CA TYR A 57 6.44 2.47 -17.34
C TYR A 57 5.36 1.87 -18.24
N GLY A 58 4.75 2.68 -19.12
CA GLY A 58 3.71 2.20 -20.01
C GLY A 58 2.51 1.65 -19.25
N GLU A 59 1.97 0.54 -19.73
CA GLU A 59 0.77 -0.06 -19.15
C GLU A 59 0.94 -0.47 -17.70
N ARG A 60 2.15 -0.77 -17.26
CA ARG A 60 2.41 -1.14 -15.86
C ARG A 60 2.06 -0.02 -14.89
N ALA A 61 1.93 1.21 -15.38
CA ALA A 61 1.61 2.36 -14.53
C ALA A 61 0.32 2.17 -13.73
N PHE A 62 -0.68 1.46 -14.29
CA PHE A 62 -1.90 1.20 -13.54
C PHE A 62 -1.60 0.42 -12.26
N ARG A 63 -0.81 -0.65 -12.37
CA ARG A 63 -0.39 -1.44 -11.22
C ARG A 63 0.42 -0.59 -10.23
N TYR A 64 1.39 0.16 -10.75
CA TYR A 64 2.31 0.95 -9.92
C TYR A 64 1.56 2.02 -9.12
N CYS A 65 0.63 2.73 -9.74
CA CYS A 65 -0.18 3.71 -9.03
C CYS A 65 -0.99 3.06 -7.91
N ASN A 66 -1.52 1.86 -8.16
CA ASN A 66 -2.33 1.19 -7.14
C ASN A 66 -1.45 0.55 -6.05
N HIS A 67 -0.23 0.09 -6.36
CA HIS A 67 0.75 -0.23 -5.31
C HIS A 67 1.00 1.01 -4.44
N ASP A 68 1.20 2.16 -5.07
CA ASP A 68 1.46 3.41 -4.35
C ASP A 68 0.30 3.80 -3.44
N ILE A 69 -0.94 3.58 -3.88
CA ILE A 69 -2.12 3.80 -3.04
C ILE A 69 -2.01 2.95 -1.75
N GLY A 70 -1.65 1.68 -1.90
CA GLY A 70 -1.45 0.80 -0.74
C GLY A 70 -0.34 1.29 0.18
N HIS A 71 0.80 1.68 -0.38
CA HIS A 71 1.90 2.26 0.39
C HIS A 71 1.44 3.51 1.14
N ALA A 72 0.69 4.38 0.46
CA ALA A 72 0.18 5.62 1.07
C ALA A 72 -0.79 5.32 2.21
N MET A 73 -1.64 4.28 2.06
CA MET A 73 -2.57 3.89 3.11
C MET A 73 -1.82 3.51 4.39
N THR A 74 -0.76 2.70 4.29
CA THR A 74 0.06 2.35 5.46
C THR A 74 0.75 3.59 6.02
N CYS A 75 1.28 4.47 5.18
CA CYS A 75 1.89 5.72 5.63
C CYS A 75 0.91 6.56 6.44
N LEU A 76 -0.31 6.72 5.93
CA LEU A 76 -1.34 7.51 6.60
C LEU A 76 -1.77 6.87 7.93
N SER A 77 -1.98 5.55 7.92
CA SER A 77 -2.39 4.82 9.12
C SER A 77 -1.32 4.92 10.21
N THR A 78 -0.06 4.70 9.83
CA THR A 78 1.07 4.76 10.77
C THR A 78 1.21 6.18 11.34
N SER A 79 1.12 7.20 10.47
CA SER A 79 1.22 8.60 10.90
C SER A 79 0.07 8.99 11.82
N ALA A 80 -1.16 8.56 11.51
CA ALA A 80 -2.31 8.80 12.36
C ALA A 80 -2.09 8.18 13.75
N ASN A 81 -1.61 6.96 13.78
CA ASN A 81 -1.33 6.27 15.05
C ASN A 81 -0.27 7.00 15.88
N LEU A 82 0.78 7.53 15.26
CA LEU A 82 1.79 8.31 15.97
C LEU A 82 1.20 9.57 16.62
N LEU A 83 0.12 10.10 16.04
CA LEU A 83 -0.57 11.29 16.58
C LEU A 83 -1.69 10.91 17.54
N GLY A 84 -1.92 9.63 17.81
CA GLY A 84 -3.02 9.18 18.64
C GLY A 84 -4.37 9.21 17.93
N TRP A 85 -4.37 9.21 16.61
CA TRP A 85 -5.58 9.26 15.79
C TRP A 85 -5.85 7.90 15.16
N LYS A 86 -7.06 7.71 14.66
CA LYS A 86 -7.48 6.53 13.89
C LYS A 86 -7.87 6.95 12.49
N ILE A 87 -7.75 6.03 11.56
CA ILE A 87 -8.11 6.25 10.16
C ILE A 87 -8.86 5.03 9.65
N THR A 88 -9.95 5.25 8.94
CA THR A 88 -10.82 4.17 8.46
C THR A 88 -11.15 4.38 6.97
N TYR A 89 -11.11 3.30 6.22
CA TYR A 89 -11.50 3.28 4.82
C TYR A 89 -13.03 3.27 4.73
N LEU A 90 -13.58 4.22 3.95
CA LEU A 90 -15.03 4.33 3.73
C LEU A 90 -15.40 3.42 2.55
N ASN A 91 -15.69 2.17 2.86
CA ASN A 91 -15.77 1.11 1.85
C ASN A 91 -17.07 1.08 1.05
N SER A 92 -18.07 1.87 1.43
CA SER A 92 -19.36 1.90 0.75
C SER A 92 -19.39 2.80 -0.49
N LEU A 93 -18.51 3.81 -0.54
CA LEU A 93 -18.57 4.87 -1.55
C LEU A 93 -18.16 4.36 -2.93
N SER A 94 -18.83 4.90 -3.95
CA SER A 94 -18.45 4.63 -5.34
C SER A 94 -17.35 5.60 -5.80
N THR A 95 -16.69 5.23 -6.90
CA THR A 95 -15.76 6.14 -7.59
C THR A 95 -16.45 7.47 -7.92
N LYS A 96 -17.69 7.40 -8.41
CA LYS A 96 -18.46 8.59 -8.77
C LYS A 96 -18.75 9.47 -7.55
N ASP A 97 -19.05 8.86 -6.39
CA ASP A 97 -19.25 9.61 -5.15
C ASP A 97 -18.02 10.43 -4.81
N ILE A 98 -16.85 9.82 -4.92
CA ILE A 98 -15.59 10.50 -4.59
C ILE A 98 -15.32 11.63 -5.60
N GLU A 99 -15.59 11.40 -6.89
CA GLU A 99 -15.50 12.47 -7.90
C GLU A 99 -16.36 13.66 -7.54
N ASN A 100 -17.59 13.40 -7.10
CA ASN A 100 -18.53 14.47 -6.72
C ASN A 100 -18.02 15.24 -5.50
N ILE A 101 -17.46 14.54 -4.52
CA ILE A 101 -16.92 15.18 -3.31
C ILE A 101 -15.73 16.09 -3.66
N LEU A 102 -14.90 15.65 -4.62
CA LEU A 102 -13.67 16.37 -4.99
C LEU A 102 -13.88 17.39 -6.11
N GLY A 103 -15.07 17.46 -6.68
CA GLY A 103 -15.36 18.39 -7.77
C GLY A 103 -14.75 17.98 -9.10
N PHE A 104 -14.42 16.70 -9.28
CA PHE A 104 -13.73 16.22 -10.47
C PHE A 104 -14.61 16.28 -11.72
N GLN A 105 -15.93 16.11 -11.58
CA GLN A 105 -16.84 16.21 -12.72
C GLN A 105 -17.02 17.64 -13.20
N LYS A 106 -16.64 18.64 -12.39
CA LYS A 106 -16.68 20.07 -12.75
C LYS A 106 -15.30 20.56 -13.23
N THR A 107 -14.30 19.70 -13.25
CA THR A 107 -12.93 20.06 -13.61
C THR A 107 -12.69 19.83 -15.09
N LYS A 108 -12.08 20.80 -15.76
CA LYS A 108 -11.64 20.65 -17.16
C LYS A 108 -10.25 20.05 -17.14
N TRP A 109 -10.18 18.73 -17.33
CA TRP A 109 -8.91 18.00 -17.27
C TRP A 109 -8.07 18.27 -18.50
N LYS A 110 -6.76 18.38 -18.28
CA LYS A 110 -5.79 18.43 -19.37
C LYS A 110 -5.67 17.04 -20.00
N GLU A 111 -5.56 17.00 -21.31
CA GLU A 111 -5.50 15.74 -22.05
C GLU A 111 -4.40 14.83 -21.47
N PHE A 112 -4.73 13.57 -21.27
CA PHE A 112 -3.86 12.50 -20.74
C PHE A 112 -3.44 12.67 -19.30
N GLU A 113 -3.70 13.80 -18.65
CA GLU A 113 -3.32 13.99 -17.24
C GLU A 113 -4.55 14.11 -16.32
N ARG A 114 -5.58 13.35 -16.62
CA ARG A 114 -6.77 13.29 -15.78
C ARG A 114 -6.42 12.64 -14.45
N GLU A 115 -6.88 13.27 -13.37
CA GLU A 115 -6.76 12.74 -12.01
C GLU A 115 -7.97 11.85 -11.73
N GLU A 116 -7.72 10.64 -11.26
CA GLU A 116 -8.78 9.67 -10.99
C GLU A 116 -8.83 9.34 -9.51
N PRO A 117 -10.02 9.32 -8.90
CA PRO A 117 -10.11 8.99 -7.48
C PRO A 117 -9.89 7.50 -7.26
N GLU A 118 -9.22 7.16 -6.17
CA GLU A 118 -9.02 5.76 -5.81
C GLU A 118 -9.89 5.41 -4.59
N LEU A 119 -9.74 6.17 -3.49
CA LEU A 119 -10.48 5.87 -2.27
C LEU A 119 -10.61 7.09 -1.37
N LEU A 120 -11.46 6.97 -0.35
CA LEU A 120 -11.70 8.01 0.64
C LEU A 120 -11.57 7.41 2.04
N LEU A 121 -10.87 8.13 2.91
CA LEU A 121 -10.59 7.74 4.29
C LEU A 121 -11.12 8.80 5.24
N PHE A 122 -11.53 8.37 6.45
CA PHE A 122 -11.91 9.30 7.51
C PHE A 122 -10.93 9.16 8.68
N VAL A 123 -10.42 10.31 9.14
CA VAL A 123 -9.46 10.38 10.25
C VAL A 123 -10.16 11.00 11.47
N HIS A 124 -10.04 10.37 12.63
CA HIS A 124 -10.65 10.89 13.86
C HIS A 124 -9.78 10.59 15.07
N LYS A 125 -10.05 11.28 16.17
CA LYS A 125 -9.22 11.22 17.37
C LYS A 125 -9.65 10.15 18.39
N SER A 126 -10.90 9.71 18.31
CA SER A 126 -11.46 8.78 19.29
C SER A 126 -10.79 7.41 19.23
N ASP A 127 -10.70 6.75 20.37
CA ASP A 127 -10.27 5.34 20.43
C ASP A 127 -11.36 4.39 19.97
N GLU A 128 -12.59 4.87 19.82
CA GLU A 128 -13.69 4.05 19.34
C GLU A 128 -13.61 3.83 17.83
N ASN A 129 -13.99 2.64 17.39
CA ASN A 129 -14.07 2.34 15.97
C ASN A 129 -15.18 3.16 15.33
N LEU A 130 -14.99 3.48 14.05
CA LEU A 130 -16.00 4.17 13.26
C LEU A 130 -17.14 3.19 12.97
N ASP A 131 -18.38 3.58 13.27
CA ASP A 131 -19.54 2.71 13.07
C ASP A 131 -20.08 2.76 11.65
N ARG A 132 -19.76 3.83 10.91
CA ARG A 132 -20.31 4.08 9.57
C ARG A 132 -19.19 4.26 8.56
N ARG A 133 -19.30 3.57 7.42
CA ARG A 133 -18.29 3.60 6.37
C ARG A 133 -18.88 4.13 5.06
N TYR A 134 -19.88 5.00 5.17
CA TYR A 134 -20.55 5.64 4.03
C TYR A 134 -20.77 7.10 4.35
N ILE A 135 -21.13 7.85 3.31
CA ILE A 135 -21.56 9.25 3.43
C ILE A 135 -22.94 9.31 2.80
N PRO A 136 -23.94 9.89 3.50
CA PRO A 136 -25.30 9.94 2.93
C PRO A 136 -25.36 10.67 1.59
N PRO A 137 -26.21 10.23 0.67
CA PRO A 137 -26.31 10.86 -0.67
C PRO A 137 -26.59 12.35 -0.63
N ASP A 138 -27.37 12.84 0.34
CA ASP A 138 -27.65 14.27 0.44
C ASP A 138 -26.41 15.09 0.80
N ILE A 139 -25.50 14.54 1.62
CA ILE A 139 -24.23 15.19 1.95
C ILE A 139 -23.30 15.17 0.72
N ILE A 140 -23.24 14.04 -0.02
CA ILE A 140 -22.45 13.97 -1.25
C ILE A 140 -22.94 15.02 -2.24
N LYS A 141 -24.27 15.16 -2.37
CA LYS A 141 -24.86 16.16 -3.26
C LYS A 141 -24.51 17.60 -2.83
N SER A 142 -24.39 17.82 -1.52
CA SER A 142 -23.96 19.12 -1.01
C SER A 142 -22.52 19.43 -1.42
N PHE A 143 -21.62 18.44 -1.38
CA PHE A 143 -20.25 18.60 -1.91
C PHE A 143 -20.29 18.94 -3.41
N GLU A 144 -21.08 18.19 -4.16
CA GLU A 144 -21.21 18.38 -5.61
C GLU A 144 -21.65 19.81 -5.94
N SER A 145 -22.45 20.41 -5.08
CA SER A 145 -22.99 21.75 -5.27
C SER A 145 -22.03 22.87 -4.90
N LEU A 146 -20.88 22.56 -4.31
CA LEU A 146 -19.90 23.59 -3.96
C LEU A 146 -19.31 24.26 -5.21
N HIS A 147 -18.83 25.48 -5.02
CA HIS A 147 -18.10 26.18 -6.07
C HIS A 147 -16.63 25.78 -5.99
N PHE A 148 -16.17 25.00 -6.97
CA PHE A 148 -14.78 24.57 -7.08
C PHE A 148 -13.99 25.54 -7.93
N LYS A 149 -12.81 25.91 -7.48
CA LYS A 149 -11.91 26.85 -8.16
C LYS A 149 -10.56 26.20 -8.42
N GLY A 150 -9.79 26.83 -9.30
CA GLY A 150 -8.47 26.35 -9.69
C GLY A 150 -8.54 25.46 -10.92
N GLU A 151 -7.40 25.21 -11.49
CA GLU A 151 -7.25 24.36 -12.70
C GLU A 151 -6.15 23.35 -12.49
N PRO A 152 -6.30 22.16 -13.07
CA PRO A 152 -5.21 21.17 -13.01
C PRO A 152 -3.98 21.66 -13.79
N ASN A 153 -2.81 21.37 -13.26
CA ASN A 153 -1.57 21.67 -13.98
C ASN A 153 -1.27 20.58 -15.00
N LEU A 154 -0.33 20.88 -15.87
CA LEU A 154 0.15 19.97 -16.93
C LEU A 154 1.66 19.82 -16.75
N LEU A 155 2.15 18.61 -16.56
CA LEU A 155 3.58 18.38 -16.36
C LEU A 155 4.31 17.99 -17.63
N SER A 156 3.62 17.36 -18.58
CA SER A 156 4.24 16.89 -19.83
C SER A 156 3.78 17.73 -21.01
N LYS A 157 4.70 18.06 -21.90
CA LYS A 157 4.35 18.75 -23.17
C LYS A 157 3.76 17.76 -24.17
N ASP A 158 4.33 16.57 -24.23
CA ASP A 158 3.92 15.51 -25.15
C ASP A 158 3.43 14.31 -24.39
N HIS A 159 2.48 13.58 -24.98
CA HIS A 159 1.85 12.43 -24.35
C HIS A 159 1.79 11.27 -25.33
N GLU A 160 1.74 10.06 -24.77
CA GLU A 160 1.52 8.83 -25.51
C GLU A 160 0.29 8.13 -24.94
N ASP A 161 -0.58 7.68 -25.81
CA ASP A 161 -1.82 7.02 -25.38
C ASP A 161 -1.53 5.56 -24.99
N TRP A 162 -1.76 5.22 -23.73
CA TRP A 162 -1.72 3.85 -23.23
C TRP A 162 -3.16 3.40 -23.00
N TYR A 163 -3.81 3.07 -24.09
CA TYR A 163 -5.25 2.78 -24.15
C TYR A 163 -5.70 1.74 -23.12
N ALA A 164 -4.88 0.71 -22.85
CA ALA A 164 -5.22 -0.34 -21.89
C ALA A 164 -5.42 0.23 -20.48
N ILE A 165 -4.73 1.31 -20.11
CA ILE A 165 -4.89 1.94 -18.80
C ILE A 165 -6.31 2.53 -18.67
N ASP A 166 -6.76 3.25 -19.69
CA ASP A 166 -8.11 3.82 -19.68
C ASP A 166 -9.16 2.73 -19.59
N GLU A 167 -8.94 1.64 -20.31
CA GLU A 167 -9.86 0.51 -20.34
C GLU A 167 -9.96 -0.15 -18.96
N VAL A 168 -8.83 -0.48 -18.34
CA VAL A 168 -8.84 -1.13 -17.03
C VAL A 168 -9.35 -0.19 -15.95
N SER A 169 -9.02 1.10 -16.04
CA SER A 169 -9.52 2.09 -15.09
C SER A 169 -11.05 2.16 -15.12
N SER A 170 -11.61 2.19 -16.33
CA SER A 170 -13.07 2.23 -16.51
C SER A 170 -13.73 0.95 -15.97
N GLU A 171 -13.17 -0.21 -16.31
CA GLU A 171 -13.77 -1.50 -15.95
C GLU A 171 -13.66 -1.81 -14.45
N THR A 172 -12.73 -1.18 -13.74
CA THR A 172 -12.50 -1.43 -12.32
C THR A 172 -13.04 -0.31 -11.42
N GLY A 173 -13.82 0.63 -11.96
CA GLY A 173 -14.49 1.65 -11.16
C GLY A 173 -15.40 1.00 -10.11
N LYS A 174 -15.46 1.59 -8.94
CA LYS A 174 -16.25 1.03 -7.84
C LYS A 174 -17.67 1.57 -7.88
N LEU A 175 -18.64 0.66 -7.73
CA LEU A 175 -20.04 1.01 -7.53
C LEU A 175 -20.32 1.17 -6.03
N VAL A 176 -21.41 1.87 -5.69
CA VAL A 176 -21.87 1.93 -4.30
C VAL A 176 -22.18 0.54 -3.81
N THR A 177 -21.72 0.23 -2.60
CA THR A 177 -22.01 -1.05 -1.94
C THR A 177 -22.58 -0.79 -0.55
N GLU A 178 -23.12 -1.81 0.06
CA GLU A 178 -23.41 -1.77 1.48
C GLU A 178 -22.08 -1.68 2.22
N GLU A 179 -22.09 -1.00 3.37
CA GLU A 179 -20.89 -0.93 4.19
C GLU A 179 -20.57 -2.30 4.79
N GLU A 180 -19.28 -2.59 4.91
CA GLU A 180 -18.82 -3.86 5.45
C GLU A 180 -17.91 -3.59 6.65
N THR A 181 -18.04 -4.46 7.67
CA THR A 181 -17.17 -4.45 8.84
C THR A 181 -16.30 -5.69 8.80
N TYR A 182 -15.03 -5.54 9.12
CA TYR A 182 -14.08 -6.65 9.09
C TYR A 182 -13.56 -6.87 10.50
N HIS A 183 -13.68 -8.11 10.98
CA HIS A 183 -13.28 -8.49 12.32
C HIS A 183 -12.01 -9.31 12.27
N TYR A 184 -10.88 -8.61 12.27
CA TYR A 184 -9.58 -9.28 12.36
C TYR A 184 -9.40 -9.81 13.78
N LYS A 185 -8.57 -10.85 13.93
CA LYS A 185 -8.32 -11.47 15.21
C LYS A 185 -7.47 -10.55 16.10
N GLU A 186 -7.60 -10.73 17.41
CA GLU A 186 -6.67 -10.12 18.36
C GLU A 186 -5.42 -10.99 18.42
N HIS A 187 -4.27 -10.39 18.20
CA HIS A 187 -2.97 -11.06 18.30
C HIS A 187 -2.01 -10.15 19.03
N GLU A 188 -1.22 -10.73 19.93
CA GLU A 188 -0.09 -10.01 20.50
C GLU A 188 1.05 -10.02 19.49
N TYR A 189 1.88 -8.98 19.52
CA TYR A 189 3.08 -8.93 18.69
C TYR A 189 4.10 -9.94 19.19
N PHE A 190 4.79 -10.59 18.25
CA PHE A 190 5.87 -11.53 18.56
C PHE A 190 7.02 -10.80 19.25
N ASP A 191 7.44 -9.66 18.70
CA ASP A 191 8.54 -8.88 19.26
C ASP A 191 7.95 -7.82 20.20
N LYS A 192 8.23 -7.99 21.48
CA LYS A 192 7.72 -7.07 22.52
C LYS A 192 8.77 -6.01 22.91
N GLU A 193 9.97 -6.09 22.35
CA GLU A 193 11.01 -5.11 22.62
C GLU A 193 10.72 -3.81 21.87
N ILE A 194 10.92 -2.70 22.56
CA ILE A 194 10.77 -1.38 21.93
C ILE A 194 12.01 -1.12 21.07
N PRO A 195 11.85 -0.82 19.77
CA PRO A 195 12.99 -0.52 18.93
C PRO A 195 13.81 0.65 19.47
N ALA A 196 15.11 0.64 19.19
CA ALA A 196 16.01 1.71 19.60
C ALA A 196 15.65 3.05 18.95
N ARG A 197 15.08 3.00 17.73
CA ARG A 197 14.67 4.21 16.99
C ARG A 197 13.17 4.44 17.12
N SER A 198 12.80 5.72 17.23
CA SER A 198 11.39 6.12 17.27
C SER A 198 10.70 5.84 15.93
N GLY A 199 9.39 5.73 15.93
CA GLY A 199 8.61 5.61 14.70
C GLY A 199 8.87 6.78 13.76
N GLU A 200 8.94 8.00 14.29
CA GLU A 200 9.28 9.19 13.50
C GLU A 200 10.65 9.04 12.84
N GLY A 201 11.64 8.57 13.58
CA GLY A 201 13.00 8.38 13.06
C GLY A 201 13.04 7.36 11.94
N ILE A 202 12.31 6.26 12.10
CA ILE A 202 12.23 5.21 11.08
C ILE A 202 11.59 5.77 9.80
N ILE A 203 10.47 6.48 9.94
CA ILE A 203 9.75 7.06 8.80
C ILE A 203 10.65 8.04 8.03
N ARG A 204 11.35 8.92 8.75
CA ARG A 204 12.19 9.95 8.12
C ARG A 204 13.43 9.35 7.45
N GLN A 205 13.96 8.25 7.98
CA GLN A 205 15.20 7.65 7.50
C GLN A 205 14.99 6.62 6.39
N ARG A 206 13.78 6.05 6.33
CA ARG A 206 13.47 4.98 5.39
C ARG A 206 13.72 5.39 3.94
N ARG A 207 14.37 4.51 3.19
CA ARG A 207 14.48 4.65 1.74
C ARG A 207 14.75 3.28 1.11
N SER A 208 14.47 3.14 -0.17
CA SER A 208 14.75 1.92 -0.92
C SER A 208 16.26 1.71 -1.06
N ALA A 209 16.68 0.46 -0.95
CA ALA A 209 18.05 0.08 -1.31
C ALA A 209 18.16 0.01 -2.83
N GLN A 210 19.32 0.37 -3.36
CA GLN A 210 19.63 0.23 -4.78
C GLN A 210 20.38 -1.07 -5.06
N ALA A 211 21.13 -1.55 -4.08
CA ALA A 211 21.88 -2.81 -4.19
C ALA A 211 22.10 -3.34 -2.77
N TYR A 212 22.27 -4.65 -2.68
CA TYR A 212 22.64 -5.31 -1.43
C TYR A 212 24.06 -5.89 -1.52
N ASP A 213 24.64 -6.13 -0.35
CA ASP A 213 26.04 -6.60 -0.24
C ASP A 213 26.23 -8.09 -0.52
N GLY A 214 25.13 -8.85 -0.59
CA GLY A 214 25.19 -10.29 -0.81
C GLY A 214 25.75 -11.08 0.36
N LYS A 215 25.89 -10.48 1.54
CA LYS A 215 26.53 -11.06 2.72
C LYS A 215 25.72 -10.92 3.99
N THR A 216 25.05 -9.79 4.19
CA THR A 216 24.30 -9.50 5.41
C THR A 216 23.25 -10.58 5.66
N THR A 217 23.26 -11.10 6.88
CA THR A 217 22.26 -12.05 7.36
C THR A 217 21.29 -11.32 8.31
N ILE A 218 20.11 -11.89 8.47
CA ILE A 218 19.21 -11.50 9.54
C ILE A 218 18.98 -12.70 10.45
N THR A 219 18.69 -12.43 11.72
CA THR A 219 18.39 -13.51 12.65
C THR A 219 17.01 -14.08 12.34
N ARG A 220 16.79 -15.32 12.76
CA ARG A 220 15.49 -15.96 12.66
C ARG A 220 14.41 -15.12 13.38
N ASN A 221 14.75 -14.59 14.56
CA ASN A 221 13.79 -13.79 15.32
C ASN A 221 13.44 -12.47 14.60
N ASP A 222 14.41 -11.80 14.00
CA ASP A 222 14.13 -10.60 13.20
C ASP A 222 13.26 -10.93 12.01
N PHE A 223 13.54 -12.05 11.35
CA PHE A 223 12.73 -12.51 10.21
C PHE A 223 11.27 -12.73 10.64
N PHE A 224 11.07 -13.44 11.75
CA PHE A 224 9.71 -13.68 12.26
C PHE A 224 9.04 -12.38 12.69
N ALA A 225 9.77 -11.47 13.33
CA ALA A 225 9.21 -10.18 13.77
C ALA A 225 8.74 -9.34 12.59
N ILE A 226 9.53 -9.30 11.52
CA ILE A 226 9.16 -8.57 10.30
C ILE A 226 7.88 -9.16 9.68
N LEU A 227 7.83 -10.47 9.54
CA LEU A 227 6.65 -11.13 8.95
C LEU A 227 5.42 -10.99 9.84
N ASP A 228 5.60 -11.05 11.15
CA ASP A 228 4.50 -10.93 12.10
C ASP A 228 3.72 -9.62 11.90
N LYS A 229 4.42 -8.54 11.56
CA LYS A 229 3.77 -7.24 11.38
C LYS A 229 2.92 -7.18 10.10
N THR A 230 3.07 -8.15 9.20
CA THR A 230 2.21 -8.22 8.00
C THR A 230 0.88 -8.93 8.28
N ILE A 231 0.71 -9.54 9.45
CA ILE A 231 -0.49 -10.31 9.78
C ILE A 231 -1.56 -9.36 10.32
N PRO A 232 -2.76 -9.34 9.70
CA PRO A 232 -3.83 -8.47 10.17
C PRO A 232 -4.24 -8.78 11.61
N ARG A 233 -4.48 -7.71 12.35
CA ARG A 233 -4.97 -7.77 13.74
C ARG A 233 -5.71 -6.50 14.08
N VAL A 234 -6.58 -6.56 15.10
CA VAL A 234 -7.35 -5.40 15.52
C VAL A 234 -6.44 -4.36 16.19
N HIS A 235 -6.82 -3.12 16.09
CA HIS A 235 -6.19 -1.96 16.76
C HIS A 235 -4.71 -1.81 16.41
N SER A 236 -4.35 -2.15 15.18
CA SER A 236 -2.94 -2.11 14.73
C SER A 236 -2.84 -1.53 13.33
N ALA A 237 -2.00 -0.51 13.16
CA ALA A 237 -1.70 0.05 11.84
C ALA A 237 -1.00 -1.03 10.99
N PRO A 238 -1.32 -1.16 9.70
CA PRO A 238 -2.35 -0.43 8.94
C PRO A 238 -3.72 -1.11 8.93
N PHE A 239 -3.92 -2.13 9.74
CA PHE A 239 -5.13 -2.97 9.68
C PHE A 239 -6.34 -2.28 10.31
N ASP A 240 -6.12 -1.20 11.07
CA ASP A 240 -7.19 -0.35 11.58
C ASP A 240 -7.96 0.35 10.44
N LEU A 241 -7.38 0.43 9.24
CA LEU A 241 -8.09 0.91 8.04
C LEU A 241 -9.28 0.01 7.66
N GLU A 242 -9.21 -1.27 8.01
CA GLU A 242 -10.22 -2.29 7.67
C GLU A 242 -10.47 -2.31 6.14
N LEU A 243 -9.40 -2.59 5.40
CA LEU A 243 -9.45 -2.59 3.93
C LEU A 243 -10.44 -3.62 3.38
N GLY A 244 -10.48 -4.79 3.98
CA GLY A 244 -11.34 -5.86 3.49
C GLY A 244 -10.82 -7.24 3.85
N ASP A 245 -11.38 -8.26 3.20
CA ASP A 245 -10.94 -9.63 3.37
C ASP A 245 -9.48 -9.78 2.94
N ILE A 246 -8.75 -10.61 3.68
CA ILE A 246 -7.34 -10.89 3.38
C ILE A 246 -7.30 -11.80 2.15
N ALA A 247 -6.65 -11.32 1.10
CA ALA A 247 -6.56 -12.06 -0.16
C ALA A 247 -5.12 -12.34 -0.60
N VAL A 248 -4.12 -11.75 0.09
CA VAL A 248 -2.71 -11.82 -0.34
C VAL A 248 -1.91 -12.66 0.64
N HIS A 249 -1.14 -13.58 0.09
CA HIS A 249 -0.22 -14.47 0.81
C HIS A 249 1.21 -14.19 0.32
N LEU A 250 2.21 -14.69 1.03
CA LEU A 250 3.61 -14.38 0.70
C LEU A 250 4.39 -15.65 0.35
N LEU A 251 4.90 -15.69 -0.87
CA LEU A 251 5.98 -16.60 -1.26
C LEU A 251 7.29 -15.96 -0.79
N ILE A 252 8.11 -16.69 -0.07
CA ILE A 252 9.36 -16.13 0.47
C ILE A 252 10.54 -16.96 0.02
N PHE A 253 11.47 -16.30 -0.67
CA PHE A 253 12.77 -16.87 -1.01
C PHE A 253 13.71 -16.56 0.16
N VAL A 254 14.00 -17.55 0.97
CA VAL A 254 14.93 -17.39 2.10
C VAL A 254 16.34 -17.65 1.60
N HIS A 255 17.22 -16.65 1.71
CA HIS A 255 18.62 -16.78 1.25
C HIS A 255 19.58 -16.80 2.43
N ARG A 256 19.52 -15.82 3.33
CA ARG A 256 20.51 -15.60 4.39
C ARG A 256 19.82 -15.26 5.71
N VAL A 257 18.99 -16.17 6.20
CA VAL A 257 18.37 -16.06 7.53
C VAL A 257 19.02 -17.10 8.45
N VAL A 258 19.68 -16.62 9.49
CA VAL A 258 20.39 -17.51 10.43
C VAL A 258 19.37 -18.40 11.15
N GLY A 259 19.60 -19.71 11.10
CA GLY A 259 18.72 -20.67 11.76
C GLY A 259 17.59 -21.19 10.90
N LEU A 260 17.50 -20.75 9.64
CA LEU A 260 16.55 -21.31 8.67
C LEU A 260 17.32 -21.83 7.45
N ASP A 261 16.92 -22.97 6.94
CA ASP A 261 17.49 -23.49 5.70
C ASP A 261 17.13 -22.58 4.53
N PRO A 262 18.07 -22.27 3.64
CA PRO A 262 17.71 -21.58 2.40
C PRO A 262 16.68 -22.40 1.63
N GLY A 263 15.74 -21.70 1.00
CA GLY A 263 14.68 -22.40 0.27
C GLY A 263 13.49 -21.50 -0.03
N LEU A 264 12.45 -22.16 -0.52
CA LEU A 264 11.14 -21.56 -0.75
C LEU A 264 10.25 -21.78 0.46
N TYR A 265 9.69 -20.73 0.96
CA TYR A 265 8.73 -20.74 2.07
C TYR A 265 7.44 -20.06 1.63
N PHE A 266 6.36 -20.35 2.35
CA PHE A 266 5.07 -19.74 2.05
C PHE A 266 4.39 -19.35 3.36
N LEU A 267 3.96 -18.09 3.43
CA LEU A 267 3.21 -17.57 4.58
C LEU A 267 1.75 -17.43 4.16
N VAL A 268 0.87 -18.20 4.80
CA VAL A 268 -0.56 -18.17 4.56
C VAL A 268 -1.16 -17.15 5.53
N ARG A 269 -1.61 -16.00 4.99
CA ARG A 269 -2.15 -14.90 5.81
C ARG A 269 -3.64 -15.04 6.11
N ASN A 270 -4.31 -15.92 5.41
CA ASN A 270 -5.74 -16.25 5.64
C ASN A 270 -5.86 -17.77 5.60
N GLU A 271 -6.09 -18.36 6.78
CA GLU A 271 -6.16 -19.82 6.93
C GLU A 271 -7.23 -20.47 6.06
N GLU A 272 -8.30 -19.73 5.77
CA GLU A 272 -9.39 -20.25 4.94
C GLU A 272 -8.92 -20.64 3.54
N ASP A 273 -7.82 -20.04 3.08
CA ASP A 273 -7.29 -20.31 1.74
C ASP A 273 -6.29 -21.46 1.71
N LEU A 274 -5.87 -22.02 2.85
CA LEU A 274 -4.77 -22.99 2.90
C LEU A 274 -5.01 -24.21 2.00
N VAL A 275 -6.20 -24.79 2.07
CA VAL A 275 -6.53 -25.99 1.28
C VAL A 275 -6.45 -25.66 -0.22
N SER A 276 -7.04 -24.54 -0.61
CA SER A 276 -7.03 -24.08 -2.01
C SER A 276 -5.61 -23.80 -2.50
N ILE A 277 -4.78 -23.16 -1.66
CA ILE A 277 -3.38 -22.86 -2.01
C ILE A 277 -2.63 -24.17 -2.26
N LYS A 278 -2.74 -25.13 -1.36
CA LYS A 278 -2.08 -26.42 -1.53
C LYS A 278 -2.52 -27.15 -2.81
N GLN A 279 -3.78 -27.06 -3.16
CA GLN A 279 -4.32 -27.68 -4.38
C GLN A 279 -3.74 -27.03 -5.65
N ASN A 280 -3.36 -25.78 -5.58
CA ASN A 280 -2.79 -25.05 -6.69
C ASN A 280 -1.27 -25.09 -6.78
N UNK A 281 -0.41 -25.38 -5.80
CA UNK A 281 0.96 -25.50 -5.67
C UNK A 281 1.33 -26.81 -6.17
N HIS A 282 2.52 -26.96 -6.57
CA HIS A 282 3.05 -28.28 -6.99
C HIS A 282 2.78 -29.32 -5.91
N PRO A 283 2.36 -30.53 -6.29
CA PRO A 283 2.09 -31.58 -5.29
C PRO A 283 3.35 -32.08 -4.58
N TYR A 284 4.54 -31.83 -5.11
CA TYR A 284 5.78 -32.29 -4.50
C TYR A 284 6.30 -31.37 -3.39
N PHE A 285 5.69 -30.20 -3.14
CA PHE A 285 6.12 -29.33 -2.06
C PHE A 285 5.87 -29.97 -0.70
N PHE A 286 6.78 -29.72 0.27
CA PHE A 286 6.77 -30.34 1.59
C PHE A 286 5.62 -29.86 2.48
N TRP A 287 5.33 -28.56 2.42
CA TRP A 287 4.40 -27.90 3.35
C TRP A 287 4.73 -28.19 4.80
N LYS A 288 6.02 -28.18 5.14
CA LYS A 288 6.49 -28.44 6.49
C LYS A 288 6.38 -27.18 7.33
N GLU A 289 5.64 -27.26 8.43
CA GLU A 289 5.52 -26.14 9.37
C GLU A 289 6.89 -25.76 9.92
N VAL A 290 7.12 -24.45 10.06
CA VAL A 290 8.32 -23.92 10.71
C VAL A 290 8.02 -23.86 12.21
N HIS A 291 8.56 -24.83 12.96
CA HIS A 291 8.18 -25.07 14.35
C HIS A 291 8.45 -23.90 15.29
N ASP A 292 9.51 -23.16 15.06
CA ASP A 292 9.91 -22.06 15.94
C ASP A 292 9.22 -20.76 15.62
N ALA A 293 8.40 -20.71 14.56
CA ALA A 293 7.67 -19.51 14.19
C ALA A 293 6.60 -19.21 15.23
N PRO A 294 6.31 -17.91 15.49
CA PRO A 294 5.22 -17.58 16.39
C PRO A 294 3.88 -18.11 15.87
N HIS A 295 2.94 -18.33 16.78
CA HIS A 295 1.65 -18.94 16.39
C HIS A 295 0.84 -18.09 15.40
N THR A 296 1.12 -16.78 15.31
CA THR A 296 0.46 -15.91 14.33
C THR A 296 0.89 -16.21 12.88
N LEU A 297 2.05 -16.90 12.71
CA LEU A 297 2.61 -17.14 11.38
C LEU A 297 2.33 -18.58 10.94
N ASN A 298 1.42 -18.73 9.98
CA ASN A 298 1.22 -19.99 9.28
C ASN A 298 2.28 -20.08 8.19
N LEU A 299 3.51 -20.40 8.60
CA LEU A 299 4.70 -20.36 7.75
C LEU A 299 5.16 -21.79 7.46
N TYR A 300 5.32 -22.09 6.19
CA TYR A 300 5.66 -23.45 5.71
C TYR A 300 6.90 -23.41 4.86
N LEU A 301 7.79 -24.40 5.04
CA LEU A 301 8.86 -24.68 4.11
C LEU A 301 8.28 -25.50 2.96
N LEU A 302 8.40 -24.99 1.73
CA LEU A 302 7.96 -25.71 0.53
C LEU A 302 9.05 -26.59 -0.03
N GLN A 303 10.28 -26.07 -0.12
CA GLN A 303 11.39 -26.78 -0.73
C GLN A 303 12.71 -26.16 -0.29
N LYS A 304 13.65 -26.99 0.15
CA LYS A 304 15.00 -26.54 0.48
C LYS A 304 15.81 -26.33 -0.80
N GLY A 305 16.72 -25.41 -0.78
CA GLY A 305 17.63 -25.16 -1.89
C GLY A 305 18.05 -23.72 -2.00
N ASP A 306 18.96 -23.47 -2.93
CA ASP A 306 19.42 -22.13 -3.26
C ASP A 306 18.57 -21.60 -4.41
N PHE A 307 17.71 -20.64 -4.11
CA PHE A 307 16.79 -20.07 -5.09
C PHE A 307 17.13 -18.60 -5.41
N ARG A 308 18.38 -18.19 -5.17
CA ARG A 308 18.81 -16.81 -5.46
C ARG A 308 18.69 -16.47 -6.94
N LYS A 309 19.02 -17.41 -7.81
CA LYS A 309 18.93 -17.22 -9.27
C LYS A 309 17.48 -17.09 -9.70
N GLU A 310 16.61 -17.93 -9.17
CA GLU A 310 15.19 -17.90 -9.48
C GLU A 310 14.56 -16.57 -9.00
N ALA A 311 14.91 -16.13 -7.79
CA ALA A 311 14.44 -14.85 -7.26
C ALA A 311 14.86 -13.69 -8.15
N THR A 312 16.14 -13.68 -8.56
CA THR A 312 16.69 -12.65 -9.45
C THR A 312 15.95 -12.64 -10.79
N PHE A 313 15.82 -13.82 -11.39
CA PHE A 313 15.22 -13.97 -12.71
C PHE A 313 13.74 -13.53 -12.67
N ALA A 314 13.00 -13.99 -11.65
CA ALA A 314 11.59 -13.64 -11.50
C ALA A 314 11.40 -12.12 -11.29
N SER A 315 12.39 -11.44 -10.73
CA SER A 315 12.33 -10.00 -10.47
C SER A 315 13.01 -9.19 -11.57
N CYS A 316 12.72 -9.50 -12.82
CA CYS A 316 13.23 -8.82 -14.02
C CYS A 316 14.77 -8.84 -14.06
N GLN A 317 15.37 -9.92 -13.65
CA GLN A 317 16.82 -10.12 -13.63
C GLN A 317 17.55 -9.08 -12.73
N GLN A 318 16.86 -8.63 -11.71
CA GLN A 318 17.48 -7.67 -10.79
C GLN A 318 18.22 -8.37 -9.66
N UNK A 319 19.36 -8.30 -9.47
CA UNK A 319 20.17 -8.86 -8.66
C UNK A 319 19.84 -8.72 -7.34
N ILE A 320 19.29 -7.52 -7.06
CA ILE A 320 18.94 -7.21 -5.67
C ILE A 320 18.07 -8.29 -5.01
N ALA A 321 17.23 -8.98 -5.80
CA ALA A 321 16.34 -10.01 -5.28
C ALA A 321 17.08 -11.27 -4.81
N GLY A 322 18.24 -11.55 -5.37
CA GLY A 322 19.08 -12.68 -4.94
C GLY A 322 20.14 -12.30 -3.93
N ASP A 323 20.52 -11.04 -3.89
CA ASP A 323 21.59 -10.56 -3.01
C ASP A 323 21.10 -10.20 -1.60
N GLY A 324 19.79 -10.15 -1.38
CA GLY A 324 19.23 -9.83 -0.06
C GLY A 324 19.24 -11.01 0.87
N ALA A 325 18.69 -10.84 2.03
CA ALA A 325 18.41 -11.92 2.98
C ALA A 325 17.11 -12.66 2.69
N UNK A 326 15.93 -12.03 2.18
CA UNK A 326 14.75 -12.46 1.89
C UNK A 326 14.34 -11.83 0.76
N SER A 327 13.64 -12.48 -0.08
CA SER A 327 12.86 -11.86 -1.16
C SER A 327 11.43 -12.40 -1.12
N VAL A 328 10.46 -11.55 -1.51
CA VAL A 328 9.04 -11.89 -1.33
C VAL A 328 8.31 -11.72 -2.65
N GLY A 329 7.48 -12.70 -3.00
CA GLY A 329 6.44 -12.55 -4.02
C GLY A 329 5.08 -12.52 -3.33
N MET A 330 4.26 -11.54 -3.67
CA MET A 330 2.93 -11.39 -3.04
C MET A 330 1.90 -12.04 -3.95
N ILE A 331 1.28 -13.10 -3.44
CA ILE A 331 0.42 -14.01 -4.19
C ILE A 331 -1.02 -13.78 -3.76
N ALA A 332 -1.84 -13.32 -4.69
CA ALA A 332 -3.23 -12.94 -4.40
C ALA A 332 -4.20 -14.03 -4.88
N LYS A 333 -5.25 -14.24 -4.09
CA LYS A 333 -6.43 -15.01 -4.52
C LYS A 333 -7.14 -14.14 -5.56
N PHE A 334 -6.95 -14.45 -6.84
CA PHE A 334 -7.18 -13.52 -7.92
C PHE A 334 -8.50 -13.75 -8.65
N LYS A 335 -8.66 -14.91 -9.30
CA LYS A 335 -9.76 -15.16 -10.22
C LYS A 335 -11.13 -14.95 -9.58
N GLU A 336 -11.34 -15.58 -8.44
CA GLU A 336 -12.63 -15.51 -7.73
C GLU A 336 -12.99 -14.06 -7.39
N ASN A 337 -12.02 -13.31 -6.86
CA ASN A 337 -12.24 -11.91 -6.44
C ASN A 337 -12.59 -11.04 -7.65
N VAL A 338 -11.77 -11.10 -8.69
CA VAL A 338 -11.92 -10.21 -9.85
C VAL A 338 -13.19 -10.54 -10.65
N GLU A 339 -13.54 -11.81 -10.78
CA GLU A 339 -14.76 -12.21 -11.49
C GLU A 339 -16.01 -11.77 -10.75
N ASN A 340 -15.99 -11.85 -9.41
CA ASN A 340 -17.15 -11.44 -8.60
C ASN A 340 -17.33 -9.92 -8.60
N ASN A 341 -16.22 -9.18 -8.57
CA ASN A 341 -16.26 -7.71 -8.51
C ASN A 341 -14.98 -7.14 -9.12
N PRO A 342 -15.04 -6.65 -10.36
CA PRO A 342 -13.83 -6.13 -11.03
C PRO A 342 -13.09 -5.03 -10.27
N PHE A 343 -13.79 -4.22 -9.45
CA PHE A 343 -13.13 -3.24 -8.59
C PHE A 343 -12.07 -3.89 -7.70
N LEU A 344 -12.27 -5.14 -7.28
CA LEU A 344 -11.31 -5.81 -6.39
C LEU A 344 -9.93 -5.97 -7.03
N TYR A 345 -9.83 -5.87 -8.35
CA TYR A 345 -8.52 -5.82 -9.03
C TYR A 345 -7.66 -4.70 -8.43
N ARG A 346 -8.23 -3.49 -8.27
CA ARG A 346 -7.50 -2.37 -7.64
C ARG A 346 -7.17 -2.70 -6.19
N ARG A 347 -8.15 -3.22 -5.45
CA ARG A 347 -8.00 -3.46 -4.01
C ARG A 347 -6.92 -4.50 -3.72
N LEU A 348 -6.75 -5.49 -4.59
CA LEU A 348 -5.67 -6.47 -4.46
C LEU A 348 -4.30 -5.78 -4.50
N PHE A 349 -4.11 -4.81 -5.40
CA PHE A 349 -2.86 -4.05 -5.46
C PHE A 349 -2.71 -3.16 -4.23
N TRP A 350 -3.79 -2.61 -3.70
CA TRP A 350 -3.74 -1.84 -2.45
C TRP A 350 -3.24 -2.71 -1.30
N GLU A 351 -3.75 -3.93 -1.19
CA GLU A 351 -3.31 -4.84 -0.14
C GLU A 351 -1.82 -5.15 -0.27
N THR A 352 -1.33 -5.42 -1.48
CA THR A 352 0.09 -5.68 -1.69
C THR A 352 0.94 -4.46 -1.36
N GLY A 353 0.49 -3.27 -1.73
CA GLY A 353 1.20 -2.03 -1.39
C GLY A 353 1.25 -1.79 0.11
N MET A 354 0.16 -2.07 0.80
CA MET A 354 0.11 -1.97 2.27
C MET A 354 1.14 -2.89 2.90
N ILE A 355 1.22 -4.13 2.46
CA ILE A 355 2.22 -5.10 2.95
C ILE A 355 3.62 -4.57 2.65
N GLY A 356 3.83 -4.05 1.45
CA GLY A 356 5.14 -3.52 1.05
C GLY A 356 5.61 -2.41 1.97
N GLN A 357 4.71 -1.50 2.36
CA GLN A 357 5.11 -0.41 3.26
C GLN A 357 5.39 -0.92 4.67
N VAL A 358 4.65 -1.90 5.16
CA VAL A 358 4.96 -2.56 6.44
C VAL A 358 6.37 -3.14 6.37
N LEU A 359 6.69 -3.84 5.28
CA LEU A 359 8.02 -4.46 5.12
C LEU A 359 9.12 -3.40 5.08
N TYR A 360 8.89 -2.24 4.42
CA TYR A 360 9.85 -1.13 4.44
C TYR A 360 10.16 -0.68 5.86
N LEU A 361 9.10 -0.42 6.63
CA LEU A 361 9.26 0.13 7.98
C LEU A 361 9.90 -0.88 8.91
N GLU A 362 9.50 -2.15 8.82
CA GLU A 362 10.04 -3.20 9.68
C GLU A 362 11.49 -3.52 9.34
N ALA A 363 11.87 -3.47 8.07
CA ALA A 363 13.27 -3.64 7.67
C ALA A 363 14.14 -2.57 8.35
N GLU A 364 13.72 -1.31 8.26
CA GLU A 364 14.44 -0.22 8.92
C GLU A 364 14.52 -0.44 10.44
N ALA A 365 13.43 -0.87 11.05
CA ALA A 365 13.38 -1.12 12.50
C ALA A 365 14.38 -2.21 12.92
N HIS A 366 14.72 -3.12 12.01
CA HIS A 366 15.65 -4.24 12.27
C HIS A 366 17.02 -4.02 11.61
N SER A 367 17.36 -2.77 11.28
CA SER A 367 18.68 -2.35 10.79
C SER A 367 19.08 -3.00 9.46
N VAL A 368 18.09 -3.33 8.65
CA VAL A 368 18.27 -3.72 7.24
C VAL A 368 17.40 -2.81 6.40
N ARG A 369 17.37 -3.04 5.10
CA ARG A 369 16.64 -2.14 4.20
C ARG A 369 15.82 -2.92 3.19
N GLY A 370 14.68 -2.37 2.83
CA GLY A 370 13.77 -2.98 1.89
C GLY A 370 13.76 -2.29 0.54
N THR A 371 13.24 -2.98 -0.48
CA THR A 371 12.98 -2.40 -1.79
C THR A 371 11.78 -3.11 -2.42
N GLY A 372 10.76 -2.34 -2.76
CA GLY A 372 9.64 -2.83 -3.56
C GLY A 372 10.06 -3.01 -5.01
N ILE A 373 9.63 -4.08 -5.64
CA ILE A 373 9.97 -4.41 -7.01
C ILE A 373 8.68 -4.57 -7.81
N GLY A 374 8.37 -3.56 -8.64
CA GLY A 374 7.19 -3.58 -9.49
C GLY A 374 7.42 -4.29 -10.81
N CYS A 375 8.68 -4.39 -11.26
CA CYS A 375 9.03 -5.13 -12.47
C CYS A 375 9.37 -6.56 -12.10
N PHE A 376 8.49 -7.49 -12.43
CA PHE A 376 8.67 -8.91 -12.16
C PHE A 376 7.96 -9.73 -13.25
N PHE A 377 8.37 -10.99 -13.39
CA PHE A 377 7.78 -11.90 -14.36
C PHE A 377 6.83 -12.85 -13.61
N ASP A 378 5.55 -12.51 -13.62
CA ASP A 378 4.54 -13.28 -12.91
C ASP A 378 4.46 -14.73 -13.43
N ASP A 379 4.61 -14.96 -14.72
CA ASP A 379 4.58 -16.30 -15.29
C ASP A 379 5.70 -17.19 -14.74
N ILE A 380 6.87 -16.61 -14.46
CA ILE A 380 7.99 -17.37 -13.88
C ILE A 380 7.66 -17.79 -12.45
N VAL A 381 7.07 -16.91 -11.68
CA VAL A 381 6.63 -17.24 -10.31
C VAL A 381 5.55 -18.32 -10.36
N HIS A 382 4.60 -18.19 -11.29
CA HIS A 382 3.52 -19.16 -11.43
C HIS A 382 4.06 -20.55 -11.79
N LYS A 383 5.03 -20.60 -12.69
CA LYS A 383 5.67 -21.85 -13.08
C LYS A 383 6.43 -22.46 -11.90
N LEU A 384 7.15 -21.64 -11.14
CA LEU A 384 7.89 -22.08 -9.96
C LEU A 384 6.96 -22.70 -8.92
N LEU A 385 5.79 -22.11 -8.73
CA LEU A 385 4.80 -22.59 -7.75
C LEU A 385 3.89 -23.70 -8.30
N GLY A 386 3.80 -23.84 -9.63
CA GLY A 386 2.98 -24.86 -10.27
C GLY A 386 1.57 -24.40 -10.59
N PHE A 387 1.33 -23.10 -10.69
CA PHE A 387 0.01 -22.57 -11.06
C PHE A 387 -0.27 -22.83 -12.53
N ASP A 388 -1.42 -23.44 -12.81
CA ASP A 388 -1.87 -23.72 -14.18
C ASP A 388 -2.85 -22.66 -14.69
N ASP A 389 -3.39 -21.85 -13.80
CA ASP A 389 -4.38 -20.83 -14.16
C ASP A 389 -4.19 -19.60 -13.27
N ASN A 390 -5.15 -18.68 -13.31
CA ASN A 390 -5.08 -17.43 -12.53
C ASN A 390 -5.93 -17.45 -11.26
N THR A 391 -6.16 -18.64 -10.69
CA THR A 391 -6.82 -18.74 -9.38
C THR A 391 -6.03 -17.92 -8.36
N TYR A 392 -4.69 -18.04 -8.40
CA TYR A 392 -3.76 -17.22 -7.63
C TYR A 392 -2.81 -16.53 -8.60
N GLN A 393 -2.40 -15.31 -8.27
CA GLN A 393 -1.55 -14.51 -9.14
C GLN A 393 -0.56 -13.68 -8.33
N SER A 394 0.69 -13.61 -8.81
CA SER A 394 1.72 -12.73 -8.25
C SER A 394 1.42 -11.29 -8.66
N LEU A 395 1.32 -10.38 -7.68
CA LEU A 395 0.94 -8.99 -7.94
C LEU A 395 1.99 -7.96 -7.53
N TYR A 396 3.01 -8.36 -6.74
CA TYR A 396 4.06 -7.42 -6.30
C TYR A 396 5.21 -8.23 -5.74
N HIS A 397 6.43 -7.70 -5.86
CA HIS A 397 7.63 -8.31 -5.26
C HIS A 397 8.28 -7.34 -4.29
N PHE A 398 9.08 -7.88 -3.38
CA PHE A 398 9.77 -7.10 -2.37
C PHE A 398 11.03 -7.85 -1.94
N THR A 399 12.07 -7.11 -1.52
CA THR A 399 13.30 -7.75 -1.06
C THR A 399 13.86 -6.98 0.12
N ILE A 400 14.55 -7.69 1.01
CA ILE A 400 15.13 -7.14 2.24
C ILE A 400 16.57 -7.62 2.37
N GLY A 401 17.49 -6.73 2.72
CA GLY A 401 18.90 -7.09 2.85
C GLY A 401 19.75 -5.97 3.40
N GLY A 402 21.05 -6.22 3.41
CA GLY A 402 22.05 -5.23 3.83
C GLY A 402 22.41 -4.32 2.67
N ALA A 403 21.99 -3.06 2.76
CA ALA A 403 22.14 -2.12 1.65
C ALA A 403 23.59 -1.68 1.47
N LEU A 404 23.99 -1.57 0.20
CA LEU A 404 25.23 -0.89 -0.18
C LEU A 404 24.93 0.58 -0.39
N GLU A 405 25.74 1.43 0.22
CA GLU A 405 25.63 2.88 0.04
C GLU A 405 26.55 3.32 -1.10
N ASP A 406 26.01 4.03 -2.06
CA ASP A 406 26.82 4.61 -3.13
C ASP A 406 27.30 5.99 -2.68
N THR A 407 28.55 6.05 -2.25
CA THR A 407 29.13 7.28 -1.70
C THR A 407 29.29 8.41 -2.73
N ARG A 408 29.06 8.10 -4.01
CA ARG A 408 29.08 9.13 -5.07
C ARG A 408 27.77 9.93 -5.09
N ILE A 409 26.73 9.45 -4.42
CA ILE A 409 25.41 10.07 -4.41
C ILE A 409 25.17 10.74 -3.07
N THR A 410 24.71 12.00 -3.12
CA THR A 410 24.29 12.74 -1.93
C THR A 410 22.77 12.81 -1.91
N THR A 411 22.18 12.47 -0.77
CA THR A 411 20.75 12.58 -0.56
C THR A 411 20.45 13.81 0.28
N LEU A 412 19.66 14.71 -0.27
CA LEU A 412 19.23 15.93 0.45
C LEU A 412 18.03 15.59 1.34
N PRO A 413 17.88 16.26 2.49
CA PRO A 413 16.69 16.05 3.33
C PRO A 413 15.40 16.43 2.61
N PRO A 414 14.25 15.86 3.03
CA PRO A 414 12.97 16.28 2.45
C PRO A 414 12.78 17.79 2.58
N TYR A 415 12.22 18.39 1.53
CA TYR A 415 11.90 19.83 1.47
C TYR A 415 13.12 20.76 1.58
N HIS A 416 14.30 20.21 1.30
CA HIS A 416 15.53 21.03 1.25
C HIS A 416 15.37 22.25 0.32
N HIS A 417 14.73 22.03 -0.83
CA HIS A 417 14.49 23.08 -1.83
C HIS A 417 13.63 24.24 -1.29
N LEU A 418 12.80 24.00 -0.28
CA LEU A 418 11.96 25.05 0.32
C LEU A 418 12.78 25.92 1.27
N LYS A 419 13.84 25.38 1.87
CA LYS A 419 14.73 26.14 2.77
C LYS A 419 15.63 27.10 2.00
N GLU A 420 16.08 26.70 0.80
CA GLU A 420 16.93 27.55 -0.04
C GLU A 420 16.18 28.78 -0.58
N GLY A 421 14.87 28.64 -0.83
CA GLY A 421 14.05 29.74 -1.32
C GLY A 421 13.87 30.89 -0.35
N ASN A 422 14.10 30.66 0.94
CA ASN A 422 13.96 31.70 1.97
C ASN A 422 15.19 32.62 2.11
N HIS A 423 16.32 32.24 1.50
CA HIS A 423 17.54 33.05 1.57
C HIS A 423 17.63 34.11 0.46
N ASN A 424 16.75 34.06 -0.53
CA ASN A 424 16.76 35.02 -1.65
C ASN A 424 15.81 36.21 -1.45
N ASN A 425 15.15 36.29 -0.29
CA ASN A 425 14.20 37.36 0.00
C ASN A 425 14.62 38.25 1.20
N GLU A 426 15.92 38.24 1.57
CA GLU A 426 16.49 39.20 2.56
C GLU A 426 17.38 40.23 1.88
#